data_0dc23996b5a88a08174d5ce4bf09217b
#
_entry.id   0dc23996b5a88a08174d5ce4bf09217b
#
_cell.length_a   1.000
_cell.length_b   1.000
_cell.length_c   1.000
_cell.angle_alpha   90.00
_cell.angle_beta   90.00
_cell.angle_gamma   90.00
#
_symmetry.space_group_name_H-M   'P 1'
#
loop_
_entity.id
_entity.type
_entity.pdbx_description
1 polymer ?
#
loop_
_entity_poly.entity_id
_entity_poly.type
_entity_poly.pdbx_seq_one_letter_code
_entity_poly.pdbx_strand_id
1 'polypeptide(L)'
;MSPTASSASSDATRVAFVTFRGLPDLNADDRRAATALTGLGVHADAVCWDDPAADWLAYGAVVLRSTWDYHLRVAEFHAWIDRLEAMGARLWTPPPILRWNTDKRYLVRLSHPDLRPPPTGILARGSAVNLRMLLESRGWDEAVLKPAVSADGYSTERTSLAEAAAD
;
A
#
# COMPACT_ATOMS: atom_id res chain seq x y z
N MET A 1 52.17 -18.02 19.46
CA MET A 1 50.72 -17.97 19.76
C MET A 1 50.07 -17.02 18.79
N SER A 2 49.51 -17.54 17.73
CA SER A 2 48.82 -16.73 16.71
C SER A 2 47.37 -16.48 17.16
N PRO A 3 46.82 -15.26 17.00
CA PRO A 3 45.42 -15.03 17.31
C PRO A 3 44.57 -15.65 16.21
N THR A 4 43.67 -16.55 16.58
CA THR A 4 42.60 -17.09 15.77
C THR A 4 41.66 -15.93 15.38
N ALA A 5 41.62 -15.59 14.11
CA ALA A 5 40.62 -14.71 13.57
C ALA A 5 39.24 -15.36 13.73
N SER A 6 38.43 -14.82 14.63
CA SER A 6 37.02 -15.12 14.73
C SER A 6 36.37 -14.69 13.41
N SER A 7 35.93 -15.64 12.57
CA SER A 7 35.11 -15.39 11.44
C SER A 7 33.76 -14.92 11.95
N ALA A 8 33.54 -13.58 12.02
CA ALA A 8 32.21 -13.03 12.13
C ALA A 8 31.47 -13.46 10.85
N SER A 9 30.60 -14.45 10.99
CA SER A 9 29.55 -14.73 9.99
C SER A 9 28.80 -13.44 9.81
N SER A 10 28.95 -12.79 8.65
CA SER A 10 28.12 -11.67 8.29
C SER A 10 26.72 -12.24 7.97
N ASP A 11 25.90 -12.39 9.00
CA ASP A 11 24.48 -12.63 8.79
C ASP A 11 23.96 -11.48 7.94
N ALA A 12 23.72 -11.77 6.65
CA ALA A 12 23.18 -10.79 5.71
C ALA A 12 21.87 -10.26 6.30
N THR A 13 21.75 -8.94 6.40
CA THR A 13 20.52 -8.31 6.89
C THR A 13 19.37 -8.75 6.00
N ARG A 14 18.36 -9.41 6.57
CA ARG A 14 17.17 -9.84 5.85
C ARG A 14 16.08 -8.79 5.94
N VAL A 15 15.38 -8.53 4.82
CA VAL A 15 14.18 -7.68 4.78
C VAL A 15 13.03 -8.46 4.13
N ALA A 16 11.82 -8.29 4.65
CA ALA A 16 10.63 -8.82 4.00
C ALA A 16 10.10 -7.81 3.00
N PHE A 17 10.00 -8.17 1.73
CA PHE A 17 9.21 -7.48 0.73
C PHE A 17 7.79 -8.05 0.75
N VAL A 18 6.88 -7.32 1.35
CA VAL A 18 5.51 -7.81 1.57
C VAL A 18 4.69 -7.71 0.30
N THR A 19 4.13 -8.84 -0.08
CA THR A 19 3.28 -9.05 -1.26
C THR A 19 1.97 -9.74 -0.87
N PHE A 20 1.25 -10.30 -1.83
CA PHE A 20 0.01 -11.06 -1.64
C PHE A 20 0.03 -12.38 -2.43
N ARG A 21 -0.88 -13.29 -2.13
CA ARG A 21 -0.92 -14.65 -2.74
C ARG A 21 -1.07 -14.65 -4.26
N GLY A 22 -1.67 -13.60 -4.84
CA GLY A 22 -1.77 -13.46 -6.29
C GLY A 22 -0.48 -13.03 -6.98
N LEU A 23 0.55 -12.63 -6.20
CA LEU A 23 1.85 -12.20 -6.71
C LEU A 23 2.98 -12.66 -5.77
N PRO A 24 3.13 -13.98 -5.51
CA PRO A 24 4.05 -14.49 -4.50
C PRO A 24 5.53 -14.18 -4.82
N ASP A 25 5.88 -14.07 -6.10
CA ASP A 25 7.25 -13.89 -6.57
C ASP A 25 7.62 -12.43 -6.84
N LEU A 26 6.82 -11.48 -6.34
CA LEU A 26 6.96 -10.04 -6.58
C LEU A 26 6.75 -9.62 -8.05
N ASN A 27 6.50 -8.34 -8.29
CA ASN A 27 6.50 -7.77 -9.63
C ASN A 27 7.93 -7.51 -10.15
N ALA A 28 8.06 -7.12 -11.41
CA ALA A 28 9.36 -6.90 -12.04
C ALA A 28 10.19 -5.82 -11.34
N ASP A 29 9.56 -4.74 -10.87
CA ASP A 29 10.26 -3.63 -10.22
C ASP A 29 10.71 -3.99 -8.81
N ASP A 30 9.90 -4.73 -8.07
CA ASP A 30 10.26 -5.24 -6.75
C ASP A 30 11.40 -6.27 -6.82
N ARG A 31 11.42 -7.13 -7.86
CA ARG A 31 12.55 -8.03 -8.12
C ARG A 31 13.84 -7.29 -8.44
N ARG A 32 13.77 -6.20 -9.23
CA ARG A 32 14.94 -5.34 -9.49
C ARG A 32 15.47 -4.71 -8.20
N ALA A 33 14.56 -4.22 -7.36
CA ALA A 33 14.93 -3.66 -6.06
C ALA A 33 15.58 -4.72 -5.15
N ALA A 34 15.02 -5.93 -5.08
CA ALA A 34 15.59 -7.05 -4.33
C ALA A 34 17.00 -7.42 -4.82
N THR A 35 17.20 -7.46 -6.15
CA THR A 35 18.52 -7.71 -6.76
C THR A 35 19.52 -6.63 -6.38
N ALA A 36 19.12 -5.35 -6.42
CA ALA A 36 19.99 -4.24 -6.02
C ALA A 36 20.39 -4.31 -4.55
N LEU A 37 19.47 -4.69 -3.66
CA LEU A 37 19.73 -4.89 -2.23
C LEU A 37 20.74 -6.02 -2.00
N THR A 38 20.65 -7.11 -2.76
CA THR A 38 21.63 -8.21 -2.68
C THR A 38 23.05 -7.72 -2.98
N GLY A 39 23.22 -6.81 -3.94
CA GLY A 39 24.51 -6.17 -4.23
C GLY A 39 25.05 -5.30 -3.06
N LEU A 40 24.19 -4.93 -2.13
CA LEU A 40 24.54 -4.19 -0.92
C LEU A 40 24.64 -5.07 0.35
N GLY A 41 24.62 -6.40 0.20
CA GLY A 41 24.67 -7.35 1.31
C GLY A 41 23.34 -7.49 2.08
N VAL A 42 22.22 -7.04 1.50
CA VAL A 42 20.88 -7.18 2.09
C VAL A 42 20.07 -8.19 1.28
N HIS A 43 19.48 -9.18 1.94
CA HIS A 43 18.63 -10.17 1.31
C HIS A 43 17.15 -9.80 1.46
N ALA A 44 16.43 -9.67 0.35
CA ALA A 44 15.01 -9.38 0.35
C ALA A 44 14.19 -10.63 0.01
N ASP A 45 13.36 -11.07 0.96
CA ASP A 45 12.44 -12.20 0.77
C ASP A 45 11.06 -11.71 0.38
N ALA A 46 10.43 -12.37 -0.58
CA ALA A 46 9.01 -12.17 -0.89
C ALA A 46 8.16 -12.88 0.17
N VAL A 47 7.30 -12.15 0.87
CA VAL A 47 6.45 -12.70 1.92
C VAL A 47 5.02 -12.21 1.76
N CYS A 48 4.05 -13.13 1.64
CA CYS A 48 2.65 -12.74 1.59
C CYS A 48 2.20 -12.20 2.96
N TRP A 49 1.47 -11.07 2.95
CA TRP A 49 1.04 -10.43 4.20
C TRP A 49 0.15 -11.32 5.09
N ASP A 50 -0.57 -12.24 4.48
CA ASP A 50 -1.49 -13.18 5.13
C ASP A 50 -0.90 -14.60 5.29
N ASP A 51 0.41 -14.75 5.19
CA ASP A 51 1.06 -16.03 5.45
C ASP A 51 1.13 -16.29 6.98
N PRO A 52 0.43 -17.33 7.48
CA PRO A 52 0.44 -17.64 8.91
C PRO A 52 1.78 -18.19 9.40
N ALA A 53 2.65 -18.66 8.49
CA ALA A 53 3.97 -19.22 8.81
C ALA A 53 5.07 -18.18 8.82
N ALA A 54 4.78 -16.92 8.44
CA ALA A 54 5.78 -15.87 8.36
C ALA A 54 6.29 -15.45 9.75
N ASP A 55 7.59 -15.61 9.96
CA ASP A 55 8.29 -15.07 11.14
C ASP A 55 8.74 -13.63 10.87
N TRP A 56 7.86 -12.68 11.18
CA TRP A 56 8.10 -11.26 10.93
C TRP A 56 9.24 -10.67 11.76
N LEU A 57 9.58 -11.28 12.90
CA LEU A 57 10.67 -10.82 13.76
C LEU A 57 12.06 -11.25 13.24
N ALA A 58 12.11 -12.24 12.35
CA ALA A 58 13.35 -12.63 11.68
C ALA A 58 13.87 -11.58 10.67
N TYR A 59 13.08 -10.55 10.38
CA TYR A 59 13.44 -9.49 9.42
C TYR A 59 13.89 -8.21 10.12
N GLY A 60 15.01 -7.66 9.65
CA GLY A 60 15.48 -6.33 10.07
C GLY A 60 14.57 -5.19 9.64
N ALA A 61 13.77 -5.41 8.60
CA ALA A 61 12.69 -4.51 8.17
C ALA A 61 11.59 -5.28 7.41
N VAL A 62 10.35 -4.85 7.58
CA VAL A 62 9.17 -5.34 6.86
C VAL A 62 8.67 -4.22 5.97
N VAL A 63 8.88 -4.34 4.67
CA VAL A 63 8.64 -3.29 3.68
C VAL A 63 7.42 -3.66 2.83
N LEU A 64 6.34 -2.89 2.94
CA LEU A 64 5.15 -3.10 2.12
C LEU A 64 5.46 -2.70 0.67
N ARG A 65 5.22 -3.64 -0.25
CA ARG A 65 5.47 -3.45 -1.67
C ARG A 65 4.20 -3.66 -2.49
N SER A 66 3.75 -4.89 -2.63
CA SER A 66 2.70 -5.28 -3.57
C SER A 66 1.54 -5.99 -2.88
N THR A 67 0.99 -5.40 -1.82
CA THR A 67 -0.17 -5.94 -1.07
C THR A 67 -1.49 -5.53 -1.72
N TRP A 68 -1.64 -5.71 -3.03
CA TRP A 68 -2.70 -5.07 -3.83
C TRP A 68 -4.10 -5.61 -3.56
N ASP A 69 -4.24 -6.75 -2.89
CA ASP A 69 -5.52 -7.35 -2.50
C ASP A 69 -6.08 -6.86 -1.15
N TYR A 70 -5.35 -6.00 -0.42
CA TYR A 70 -5.76 -5.56 0.93
C TYR A 70 -7.17 -4.96 0.97
N HIS A 71 -7.59 -4.29 -0.11
CA HIS A 71 -8.88 -3.63 -0.21
C HIS A 71 -10.06 -4.61 -0.19
N LEU A 72 -9.86 -5.87 -0.54
CA LEU A 72 -10.85 -6.94 -0.48
C LEU A 72 -11.05 -7.45 0.95
N ARG A 73 -10.04 -7.29 1.82
CA ARG A 73 -9.98 -7.81 3.20
C ARG A 73 -9.41 -6.78 4.16
N VAL A 74 -9.88 -5.54 4.08
CA VAL A 74 -9.28 -4.40 4.79
C VAL A 74 -9.21 -4.58 6.30
N ALA A 75 -10.22 -5.21 6.92
CA ALA A 75 -10.22 -5.49 8.35
C ALA A 75 -9.12 -6.47 8.77
N GLU A 76 -8.92 -7.53 7.97
CA GLU A 76 -7.84 -8.50 8.19
C GLU A 76 -6.46 -7.85 8.00
N PHE A 77 -6.33 -7.01 6.99
CA PHE A 77 -5.09 -6.28 6.72
C PHE A 77 -4.74 -5.32 7.87
N HIS A 78 -5.72 -4.59 8.41
CA HIS A 78 -5.50 -3.74 9.59
C HIS A 78 -5.14 -4.58 10.83
N ALA A 79 -5.83 -5.70 11.06
CA ALA A 79 -5.49 -6.62 12.15
C ALA A 79 -4.07 -7.20 12.01
N TRP A 80 -3.61 -7.44 10.77
CA TRP A 80 -2.23 -7.84 10.50
C TRP A 80 -1.25 -6.72 10.88
N ILE A 81 -1.50 -5.46 10.50
CA ILE A 81 -0.67 -4.30 10.89
C ILE A 81 -0.61 -4.19 12.42
N ASP A 82 -1.75 -4.34 13.11
CA ASP A 82 -1.83 -4.26 14.57
C ASP A 82 -1.00 -5.35 15.25
N ARG A 83 -1.03 -6.58 14.72
CA ARG A 83 -0.20 -7.68 15.20
C ARG A 83 1.29 -7.39 15.03
N LEU A 84 1.71 -6.90 13.88
CA LEU A 84 3.12 -6.57 13.63
C LEU A 84 3.61 -5.46 14.57
N GLU A 85 2.79 -4.43 14.76
CA GLU A 85 3.10 -3.33 15.69
C GLU A 85 3.21 -3.84 17.14
N ALA A 86 2.26 -4.68 17.59
CA ALA A 86 2.27 -5.28 18.92
C ALA A 86 3.47 -6.21 19.17
N MET A 87 3.95 -6.91 18.14
CA MET A 87 5.14 -7.74 18.20
C MET A 87 6.45 -6.93 18.18
N GLY A 88 6.40 -5.65 17.85
CA GLY A 88 7.59 -4.82 17.66
C GLY A 88 8.31 -5.04 16.33
N ALA A 89 7.65 -5.60 15.31
CA ALA A 89 8.23 -5.75 13.98
C ALA A 89 8.49 -4.38 13.34
N ARG A 90 9.60 -4.25 12.64
CA ARG A 90 10.06 -2.96 12.05
C ARG A 90 9.39 -2.68 10.71
N LEU A 91 8.16 -2.19 10.74
CA LEU A 91 7.41 -1.82 9.54
C LEU A 91 7.96 -0.54 8.89
N TRP A 92 8.21 -0.61 7.61
CA TRP A 92 8.45 0.47 6.67
C TRP A 92 7.32 0.43 5.62
N THR A 93 6.38 1.26 5.62
CA THR A 93 5.93 2.50 6.22
C THR A 93 5.45 2.31 7.69
N PRO A 94 5.50 3.36 8.54
CA PRO A 94 4.99 3.27 9.92
C PRO A 94 3.51 2.91 9.99
N PRO A 95 3.09 2.10 10.99
CA PRO A 95 1.71 1.61 11.10
C PRO A 95 0.62 2.69 11.03
N PRO A 96 0.75 3.87 11.68
CA PRO A 96 -0.26 4.92 11.56
C PRO A 96 -0.45 5.43 10.12
N ILE A 97 0.64 5.52 9.35
CA ILE A 97 0.59 5.94 7.95
C ILE A 97 -0.05 4.86 7.08
N LEU A 98 0.24 3.58 7.35
CA LEU A 98 -0.38 2.47 6.65
C LEU A 98 -1.90 2.49 6.81
N ARG A 99 -2.39 2.59 8.06
CA ARG A 99 -3.83 2.66 8.34
C ARG A 99 -4.49 3.87 7.68
N TRP A 100 -3.85 5.02 7.77
CA TRP A 100 -4.35 6.26 7.18
C TRP A 100 -4.43 6.16 5.65
N ASN A 101 -3.43 5.57 5.00
CA ASN A 101 -3.34 5.52 3.54
C ASN A 101 -4.27 4.46 2.90
N THR A 102 -4.81 3.51 3.66
CA THR A 102 -5.76 2.51 3.14
C THR A 102 -7.08 3.13 2.69
N ASP A 103 -7.46 4.29 3.23
CA ASP A 103 -8.71 4.98 2.92
C ASP A 103 -8.44 6.34 2.27
N LYS A 104 -8.77 6.47 1.00
CA LYS A 104 -8.51 7.68 0.19
C LYS A 104 -9.27 8.94 0.62
N ARG A 105 -10.16 8.83 1.62
CA ARG A 105 -10.80 10.01 2.22
C ARG A 105 -9.81 10.99 2.84
N TYR A 106 -8.56 10.57 3.07
CA TYR A 106 -7.50 11.47 3.48
C TYR A 106 -7.25 12.61 2.47
N LEU A 107 -7.52 12.40 1.17
CA LEU A 107 -7.27 13.41 0.13
C LEU A 107 -8.00 14.73 0.39
N VAL A 108 -9.21 14.68 0.95
CA VAL A 108 -9.97 15.91 1.26
C VAL A 108 -9.51 16.59 2.56
N ARG A 109 -8.63 15.94 3.32
CA ARG A 109 -8.06 16.46 4.58
C ARG A 109 -6.61 16.90 4.43
N LEU A 110 -5.99 16.62 3.28
CA LEU A 110 -4.64 17.10 2.99
C LEU A 110 -4.68 18.63 2.86
N SER A 111 -4.02 19.29 3.79
CA SER A 111 -3.88 20.74 3.80
C SER A 111 -2.43 21.08 4.15
N HIS A 112 -1.70 21.54 3.16
CA HIS A 112 -0.35 22.06 3.32
C HIS A 112 -0.12 23.12 2.24
N PRO A 113 0.57 24.23 2.53
CA PRO A 113 0.80 25.32 1.55
C PRO A 113 1.37 24.85 0.21
N ASP A 114 2.24 23.84 0.24
CA ASP A 114 2.95 23.32 -0.93
C ASP A 114 2.28 22.08 -1.55
N LEU A 115 1.18 21.58 -0.97
CA LEU A 115 0.43 20.44 -1.48
C LEU A 115 -0.83 20.90 -2.18
N ARG A 116 -0.97 20.54 -3.45
CA ARG A 116 -2.19 20.77 -4.25
C ARG A 116 -2.77 19.42 -4.64
N PRO A 117 -3.51 18.75 -3.75
CA PRO A 117 -4.20 17.52 -4.13
C PRO A 117 -5.23 17.84 -5.23
N PRO A 118 -5.53 16.89 -6.12
CA PRO A 118 -6.58 17.07 -7.10
C PRO A 118 -7.90 17.38 -6.40
N PRO A 119 -8.77 18.22 -6.99
CA PRO A 119 -10.10 18.47 -6.45
C PRO A 119 -10.82 17.13 -6.22
N THR A 120 -11.27 16.89 -5.00
CA THR A 120 -11.80 15.58 -4.58
C THR A 120 -13.15 15.78 -3.87
N GLY A 121 -14.13 14.98 -4.25
CA GLY A 121 -15.42 14.85 -3.57
C GLY A 121 -15.57 13.46 -2.96
N ILE A 122 -16.28 13.36 -1.85
CA ILE A 122 -16.62 12.10 -1.20
C ILE A 122 -18.12 11.86 -1.36
N LEU A 123 -18.47 10.69 -1.88
CA LEU A 123 -19.84 10.21 -1.96
C LEU A 123 -20.06 9.16 -0.87
N ALA A 124 -21.13 9.28 -0.12
CA ALA A 124 -21.49 8.29 0.88
C ALA A 124 -21.97 7.00 0.18
N ARG A 125 -21.61 5.86 0.75
CA ARG A 125 -22.08 4.56 0.23
C ARG A 125 -23.61 4.51 0.23
N GLY A 126 -24.19 4.12 -0.91
CA GLY A 126 -25.64 3.99 -1.08
C GLY A 126 -26.38 5.32 -1.25
N SER A 127 -25.67 6.46 -1.35
CA SER A 127 -26.32 7.72 -1.70
C SER A 127 -26.77 7.70 -3.18
N ALA A 128 -28.02 8.12 -3.43
CA ALA A 128 -28.48 8.43 -4.77
C ALA A 128 -27.90 9.78 -5.18
N VAL A 129 -26.90 9.77 -6.05
CA VAL A 129 -26.25 10.99 -6.55
C VAL A 129 -26.49 11.09 -8.05
N ASN A 130 -27.05 12.20 -8.48
CA ASN A 130 -27.03 12.56 -9.89
C ASN A 130 -25.62 13.07 -10.21
N LEU A 131 -24.86 12.26 -10.93
CA LEU A 131 -23.45 12.51 -11.21
C LEU A 131 -23.27 13.77 -12.08
N ARG A 132 -24.16 13.99 -13.06
CA ARG A 132 -24.13 15.18 -13.89
C ARG A 132 -24.28 16.45 -13.04
N MET A 133 -25.30 16.51 -12.19
CA MET A 133 -25.52 17.68 -11.32
C MET A 133 -24.32 17.91 -10.38
N LEU A 134 -23.70 16.84 -9.92
CA LEU A 134 -22.48 16.95 -9.10
C LEU A 134 -21.33 17.57 -9.88
N LEU A 135 -21.04 17.10 -11.08
CA LEU A 135 -19.98 17.62 -11.95
C LEU A 135 -20.22 19.09 -12.29
N GLU A 136 -21.44 19.44 -12.72
CA GLU A 136 -21.86 20.82 -13.00
C GLU A 136 -21.66 21.75 -11.78
N SER A 137 -22.08 21.30 -10.59
CA SER A 137 -21.96 22.09 -9.35
C SER A 137 -20.52 22.33 -8.92
N ARG A 138 -19.60 21.48 -9.35
CA ARG A 138 -18.17 21.56 -9.07
C ARG A 138 -17.36 22.24 -10.19
N GLY A 139 -17.99 22.50 -11.33
CA GLY A 139 -17.31 23.00 -12.52
C GLY A 139 -16.29 21.98 -13.08
N TRP A 140 -16.62 20.70 -13.00
CA TRP A 140 -15.75 19.61 -13.48
C TRP A 140 -16.29 19.04 -14.79
N ASP A 141 -15.50 19.09 -15.86
CA ASP A 141 -15.84 18.49 -17.15
C ASP A 141 -15.62 16.97 -17.14
N GLU A 142 -14.68 16.51 -16.32
CA GLU A 142 -14.30 15.11 -16.17
C GLU A 142 -14.05 14.76 -14.71
N ALA A 143 -14.23 13.50 -14.38
CA ALA A 143 -13.89 12.95 -13.05
C ALA A 143 -13.40 11.51 -13.13
N VAL A 144 -12.70 11.08 -12.09
CA VAL A 144 -12.38 9.69 -11.85
C VAL A 144 -13.11 9.23 -10.60
N LEU A 145 -14.01 8.29 -10.78
CA LEU A 145 -14.73 7.62 -9.70
C LEU A 145 -13.92 6.42 -9.23
N LYS A 146 -13.78 6.26 -7.93
CA LYS A 146 -13.10 5.10 -7.35
C LYS A 146 -13.56 4.83 -5.93
N PRO A 147 -13.54 3.59 -5.46
CA PRO A 147 -13.83 3.31 -4.06
C PRO A 147 -12.82 4.01 -3.14
N ALA A 148 -13.28 4.46 -1.97
CA ALA A 148 -12.41 5.08 -0.98
C ALA A 148 -11.31 4.11 -0.51
N VAL A 149 -11.64 2.82 -0.39
CA VAL A 149 -10.68 1.73 -0.13
C VAL A 149 -10.55 0.90 -1.40
N SER A 150 -9.43 1.02 -2.09
CA SER A 150 -9.14 0.29 -3.33
C SER A 150 -7.65 0.31 -3.64
N ALA A 151 -7.19 -0.68 -4.41
CA ALA A 151 -5.83 -0.78 -4.93
C ALA A 151 -5.87 -1.21 -6.40
N ASP A 152 -4.77 -1.06 -7.11
CA ASP A 152 -4.55 -1.54 -8.48
C ASP A 152 -5.67 -1.18 -9.49
N GLY A 153 -6.23 0.03 -9.38
CA GLY A 153 -7.30 0.48 -10.26
C GLY A 153 -8.66 -0.21 -10.04
N TYR A 154 -8.80 -1.02 -9.00
CA TYR A 154 -10.06 -1.74 -8.72
C TYR A 154 -11.27 -0.81 -8.71
N SER A 155 -12.29 -1.13 -9.54
CA SER A 155 -13.52 -0.34 -9.70
C SER A 155 -13.26 1.16 -9.92
N THR A 156 -12.17 1.48 -10.64
CA THR A 156 -11.84 2.86 -11.02
C THR A 156 -12.43 3.13 -12.39
N GLU A 157 -13.23 4.18 -12.50
CA GLU A 157 -13.92 4.58 -13.71
C GLU A 157 -13.67 6.05 -14.00
N ARG A 158 -13.38 6.38 -15.24
CA ARG A 158 -13.34 7.76 -15.74
C ARG A 158 -14.69 8.10 -16.36
N THR A 159 -15.19 9.26 -16.09
CA THR A 159 -16.43 9.77 -16.64
C THR A 159 -16.30 11.23 -17.03
N SER A 160 -17.17 11.69 -17.90
CA SER A 160 -17.29 13.08 -18.34
C SER A 160 -18.70 13.61 -18.11
N LEU A 161 -18.84 14.93 -18.16
CA LEU A 161 -20.15 15.58 -18.08
C LEU A 161 -21.09 15.12 -19.22
N ALA A 162 -20.54 14.82 -20.39
CA ALA A 162 -21.30 14.33 -21.53
C ALA A 162 -21.82 12.89 -21.32
N GLU A 163 -21.01 12.01 -20.75
CA GLU A 163 -21.39 10.63 -20.43
C GLU A 163 -22.39 10.56 -19.29
N ALA A 164 -22.20 11.37 -18.25
CA ALA A 164 -23.13 11.46 -17.11
C ALA A 164 -24.50 12.05 -17.46
N ALA A 165 -24.70 12.52 -18.69
CA ALA A 165 -25.98 13.00 -19.20
C ALA A 165 -26.81 11.90 -19.89
N ALA A 166 -26.22 10.73 -20.14
CA ALA A 166 -26.86 9.64 -20.87
C ALA A 166 -27.54 8.61 -19.93
N ASP A 167 -27.27 8.67 -18.62
CA ASP A 167 -27.88 7.85 -17.56
C ASP A 167 -28.96 8.62 -16.81
#